data_70204a2ed7728eed416cba020737e45e
#
_entry.id   70204a2ed7728eed416cba020737e45e
#
_cell.length_a   1.000
_cell.length_b   1.000
_cell.length_c   1.000
_cell.angle_alpha   90.00
_cell.angle_beta   90.00
_cell.angle_gamma   90.00
#
_symmetry.space_group_name_H-M   'P 1'
#
loop_
_entity.id
_entity.type
_entity.pdbx_description
1 polymer ?
#
loop_
_entity_poly.entity_id
_entity_poly.type
_entity_poly.pdbx_seq_one_letter_code
_entity_poly.pdbx_strand_id
1 'polypeptide(L)'
;MIDWYFFCSENNIILTSKKDFMIKGKKVVIVLPAYNASKTLEMTYKEIDFDVVDEVILVDDCSKDDTIGVAQQLGIQHIIQHEKNKGYGGNQKTCYNKALELGADIVIMVHPDYQYTPLLIPSMSYLIANGLYHVVLGSRILGKGALRGG
;
A
#
# COMPACT_ATOMS: atom_id res chain seq x y z
N MET A 1 16.77 -17.21 28.59
CA MET A 1 15.68 -16.50 29.23
C MET A 1 15.95 -15.03 28.92
N ILE A 2 15.24 -14.47 27.94
CA ILE A 2 15.41 -13.06 27.52
C ILE A 2 14.18 -12.35 28.02
N ASP A 3 14.36 -11.58 29.12
CA ASP A 3 13.31 -10.77 29.70
C ASP A 3 13.18 -9.46 28.90
N TRP A 4 12.03 -9.25 28.27
CA TRP A 4 11.69 -7.99 27.63
C TRP A 4 11.02 -7.09 28.66
N TYR A 5 11.71 -6.05 29.11
CA TYR A 5 11.14 -5.03 29.97
C TYR A 5 10.66 -3.85 29.10
N PHE A 6 9.36 -3.61 29.11
CA PHE A 6 8.79 -2.35 28.60
C PHE A 6 8.82 -1.32 29.74
N PHE A 7 9.64 -0.30 29.61
CA PHE A 7 9.58 0.88 30.48
C PHE A 7 8.76 1.96 29.79
N CYS A 8 7.60 2.31 30.36
CA CYS A 8 6.89 3.53 30.05
C CYS A 8 7.33 4.57 31.07
N SER A 9 8.20 5.53 30.74
CA SER A 9 8.47 6.69 31.58
C SER A 9 7.49 7.79 31.18
N GLU A 10 6.65 8.17 32.09
CA GLU A 10 5.84 9.40 32.03
C GLU A 10 6.78 10.62 31.95
N ASN A 11 6.47 11.54 31.05
CA ASN A 11 7.04 12.88 30.84
C ASN A 11 8.19 12.96 29.83
N ASN A 12 7.82 13.07 28.60
CA ASN A 12 8.21 14.01 27.54
C ASN A 12 7.79 13.44 26.20
N ILE A 13 6.54 13.69 25.81
CA ILE A 13 6.15 13.57 24.40
C ILE A 13 6.81 14.76 23.70
N ILE A 14 8.01 14.56 23.20
CA ILE A 14 8.53 15.41 22.13
C ILE A 14 7.64 15.11 20.94
N LEU A 15 6.81 16.07 20.55
CA LEU A 15 6.10 16.04 19.27
C LEU A 15 7.17 16.08 18.18
N THR A 16 7.68 14.91 17.83
CA THR A 16 8.51 14.72 16.65
C THR A 16 7.62 14.93 15.42
N SER A 17 8.17 15.56 14.42
CA SER A 17 7.44 15.86 13.17
C SER A 17 6.88 14.56 12.57
N LYS A 18 5.78 14.65 11.79
CA LYS A 18 5.14 13.52 11.09
C LYS A 18 6.13 12.58 10.35
N LYS A 19 7.37 13.02 10.15
CA LYS A 19 8.47 12.33 9.48
C LYS A 19 9.16 11.25 10.35
N ASP A 20 8.97 11.28 11.68
CA ASP A 20 9.62 10.33 12.60
C ASP A 20 8.84 9.02 12.80
N PHE A 21 7.61 8.95 12.25
CA PHE A 21 6.78 7.73 12.21
C PHE A 21 7.06 6.82 11.00
N MET A 22 7.85 7.28 10.03
CA MET A 22 8.25 6.47 8.88
C MET A 22 9.07 5.27 9.34
N ILE A 23 8.81 4.09 8.77
CA ILE A 23 9.55 2.87 9.11
C ILE A 23 11.03 3.08 8.81
N LYS A 24 11.81 3.44 9.83
CA LYS A 24 13.27 3.68 9.74
C LYS A 24 13.69 4.68 8.65
N GLY A 25 12.90 5.72 8.42
CA GLY A 25 13.20 6.72 7.40
C GLY A 25 13.11 6.22 5.96
N LYS A 26 12.48 5.04 5.73
CA LYS A 26 12.25 4.47 4.41
C LYS A 26 10.96 5.01 3.81
N LYS A 27 11.02 5.43 2.55
CA LYS A 27 9.85 5.86 1.80
C LYS A 27 9.04 4.66 1.34
N VAL A 28 7.81 4.53 1.86
CA VAL A 28 6.88 3.45 1.55
C VAL A 28 5.83 3.93 0.55
N VAL A 29 5.76 3.31 -0.60
CA VAL A 29 4.80 3.64 -1.65
C VAL A 29 3.91 2.44 -1.96
N ILE A 30 2.59 2.66 -1.92
CA ILE A 30 1.61 1.67 -2.37
C ILE A 30 1.32 1.85 -3.84
N VAL A 31 1.21 0.75 -4.56
CA VAL A 31 0.74 0.73 -5.94
C VAL A 31 -0.54 -0.10 -6.05
N LEU A 32 -1.56 0.48 -6.69
CA LEU A 32 -2.88 -0.09 -6.91
C LEU A 32 -3.08 -0.30 -8.41
N PRO A 33 -2.76 -1.48 -8.96
CA PRO A 33 -3.11 -1.81 -10.34
C PRO A 33 -4.61 -2.04 -10.45
N ALA A 34 -5.32 -1.11 -11.11
CA ALA A 34 -6.78 -1.07 -11.17
C ALA A 34 -7.32 -1.43 -12.55
N TYR A 35 -8.42 -2.18 -12.56
CA TYR A 35 -9.26 -2.42 -13.73
C TYR A 35 -10.69 -2.74 -13.27
N ASN A 36 -11.64 -1.84 -13.57
CA ASN A 36 -13.05 -1.92 -13.14
C ASN A 36 -13.19 -2.11 -11.61
N ALA A 37 -12.53 -1.25 -10.84
CA ALA A 37 -12.45 -1.35 -9.39
C ALA A 37 -13.32 -0.33 -8.63
N SER A 38 -14.24 0.39 -9.31
CA SER A 38 -15.03 1.48 -8.69
C SER A 38 -15.78 1.06 -7.43
N LYS A 39 -16.22 -0.20 -7.32
CA LYS A 39 -17.00 -0.71 -6.19
C LYS A 39 -16.16 -1.09 -4.97
N THR A 40 -14.88 -1.35 -5.14
CA THR A 40 -14.01 -1.95 -4.12
C THR A 40 -12.82 -1.07 -3.74
N LEU A 41 -12.46 -0.12 -4.60
CA LEU A 41 -11.32 0.78 -4.39
C LEU A 41 -11.43 1.56 -3.06
N GLU A 42 -12.60 2.11 -2.76
CA GLU A 42 -12.80 2.87 -1.52
C GLU A 42 -12.57 2.02 -0.27
N MET A 43 -13.07 0.78 -0.25
CA MET A 43 -12.89 -0.14 0.87
C MET A 43 -11.42 -0.48 1.07
N THR A 44 -10.71 -0.77 -0.03
CA THR A 44 -9.28 -1.06 0.00
C THR A 44 -8.48 0.15 0.50
N TYR A 45 -8.78 1.34 -0.01
CA TYR A 45 -8.06 2.57 0.33
C TYR A 45 -8.22 2.97 1.80
N LYS A 46 -9.42 2.83 2.36
CA LYS A 46 -9.72 3.17 3.76
C LYS A 46 -9.01 2.28 4.79
N GLU A 47 -8.59 1.08 4.40
CA GLU A 47 -7.83 0.18 5.28
C GLU A 47 -6.32 0.42 5.22
N ILE A 48 -5.83 1.31 4.36
CA ILE A 48 -4.41 1.67 4.30
C ILE A 48 -4.04 2.45 5.54
N ASP A 49 -2.97 2.01 6.21
CA ASP A 49 -2.39 2.72 7.35
C ASP A 49 -1.45 3.83 6.85
N PHE A 50 -1.95 5.06 6.84
CA PHE A 50 -1.20 6.24 6.40
C PHE A 50 -0.14 6.74 7.40
N ASP A 51 -0.03 6.13 8.58
CA ASP A 51 1.10 6.38 9.47
C ASP A 51 2.36 5.65 8.97
N VAL A 52 2.18 4.62 8.14
CA VAL A 52 3.26 3.81 7.56
C VAL A 52 3.53 4.15 6.10
N VAL A 53 2.50 4.61 5.37
CA VAL A 53 2.52 4.80 3.92
C VAL A 53 2.68 6.28 3.57
N ASP A 54 3.68 6.59 2.75
CA ASP A 54 3.96 7.96 2.33
C ASP A 54 3.12 8.38 1.12
N GLU A 55 2.97 7.49 0.13
CA GLU A 55 2.29 7.80 -1.11
C GLU A 55 1.52 6.59 -1.66
N VAL A 56 0.44 6.90 -2.38
CA VAL A 56 -0.39 5.90 -3.08
C VAL A 56 -0.46 6.25 -4.55
N ILE A 57 -0.17 5.27 -5.40
CA ILE A 57 -0.26 5.35 -6.85
C ILE A 57 -1.39 4.44 -7.32
N LEU A 58 -2.30 4.94 -8.12
CA LEU A 58 -3.28 4.13 -8.84
C LEU A 58 -2.95 4.15 -10.32
N VAL A 59 -2.87 2.97 -10.93
CA VAL A 59 -2.73 2.84 -12.39
C VAL A 59 -3.95 2.12 -12.93
N ASP A 60 -4.76 2.86 -13.66
CA ASP A 60 -5.98 2.36 -14.31
C ASP A 60 -5.67 1.78 -15.68
N ASP A 61 -6.02 0.53 -15.89
CA ASP A 61 -5.76 -0.18 -17.16
C ASP A 61 -6.93 -0.08 -18.13
N CYS A 62 -7.40 1.17 -18.38
CA CYS A 62 -8.51 1.47 -19.27
C CYS A 62 -9.84 0.89 -18.78
N SER A 63 -10.21 1.20 -17.53
CA SER A 63 -11.48 0.81 -16.93
C SER A 63 -12.68 1.37 -17.70
N LYS A 64 -13.80 0.62 -17.64
CA LYS A 64 -15.07 1.03 -18.24
C LYS A 64 -16.06 1.59 -17.22
N ASP A 65 -15.74 1.47 -15.96
CA ASP A 65 -16.51 1.99 -14.81
C ASP A 65 -15.89 3.30 -14.29
N ASP A 66 -16.43 3.84 -13.22
CA ASP A 66 -15.97 5.11 -12.63
C ASP A 66 -14.76 4.94 -11.67
N THR A 67 -13.85 4.01 -11.96
CA THR A 67 -12.64 3.79 -11.12
C THR A 67 -11.84 5.07 -10.94
N ILE A 68 -11.64 5.86 -11.99
CA ILE A 68 -10.89 7.13 -11.94
C ILE A 68 -11.61 8.17 -11.08
N GLY A 69 -12.94 8.34 -11.26
CA GLY A 69 -13.73 9.28 -10.46
C GLY A 69 -13.66 8.95 -8.97
N VAL A 70 -13.78 7.67 -8.60
CA VAL A 70 -13.61 7.22 -7.21
C VAL A 70 -12.19 7.52 -6.70
N ALA A 71 -11.15 7.27 -7.49
CA ALA A 71 -9.77 7.55 -7.09
C ALA A 71 -9.54 9.05 -6.83
N GLN A 72 -10.11 9.92 -7.64
CA GLN A 72 -10.05 11.38 -7.47
C GLN A 72 -10.80 11.85 -6.20
N GLN A 73 -11.99 11.29 -5.95
CA GLN A 73 -12.77 11.59 -4.74
C GLN A 73 -12.05 11.17 -3.46
N LEU A 74 -11.29 10.07 -3.49
CA LEU A 74 -10.46 9.60 -2.39
C LEU A 74 -9.20 10.45 -2.17
N GLY A 75 -8.89 11.38 -3.08
CA GLY A 75 -7.71 12.24 -2.99
C GLY A 75 -6.40 11.54 -3.34
N ILE A 76 -6.45 10.44 -4.11
CA ILE A 76 -5.24 9.78 -4.60
C ILE A 76 -4.50 10.74 -5.53
N GLN A 77 -3.28 11.11 -5.16
CA GLN A 77 -2.51 12.15 -5.86
C GLN A 77 -1.87 11.67 -7.17
N HIS A 78 -1.48 10.40 -7.22
CA HIS A 78 -0.81 9.80 -8.37
C HIS A 78 -1.75 8.84 -9.08
N ILE A 79 -2.49 9.37 -10.06
CA ILE A 79 -3.40 8.58 -10.90
C ILE A 79 -2.85 8.56 -12.32
N ILE A 80 -2.62 7.37 -12.85
CA ILE A 80 -2.19 7.14 -14.24
C ILE A 80 -3.28 6.33 -14.92
N GLN A 81 -3.75 6.79 -16.06
CA GLN A 81 -4.72 6.09 -16.88
C GLN A 81 -4.06 5.64 -18.20
N HIS A 82 -4.17 4.37 -18.54
CA HIS A 82 -3.73 3.86 -19.83
C HIS A 82 -4.77 4.17 -20.92
N GLU A 83 -4.31 4.58 -22.08
CA GLU A 83 -5.17 4.81 -23.26
C GLU A 83 -5.83 3.52 -23.78
N LYS A 84 -5.18 2.37 -23.52
CA LYS A 84 -5.66 1.04 -23.87
C LYS A 84 -5.26 0.04 -22.80
N ASN A 85 -6.05 -1.02 -22.63
CA ASN A 85 -5.72 -2.09 -21.71
C ASN A 85 -4.39 -2.77 -22.10
N LYS A 86 -3.41 -2.73 -21.19
CA LYS A 86 -2.08 -3.34 -21.37
C LYS A 86 -1.97 -4.71 -20.70
N GLY A 87 -3.03 -5.12 -20.03
CA GLY A 87 -3.07 -6.33 -19.23
C GLY A 87 -2.33 -6.19 -17.89
N TYR A 88 -2.53 -7.18 -17.03
CA TYR A 88 -2.02 -7.17 -15.66
C TYR A 88 -0.51 -6.86 -15.56
N GLY A 89 0.33 -7.57 -16.32
CA GLY A 89 1.77 -7.35 -16.30
C GLY A 89 2.20 -5.97 -16.83
N GLY A 90 1.47 -5.42 -17.83
CA GLY A 90 1.71 -4.06 -18.32
C GLY A 90 1.36 -3.01 -17.28
N ASN A 91 0.25 -3.19 -16.57
CA ASN A 91 -0.17 -2.32 -15.49
C ASN A 91 0.84 -2.35 -14.33
N GLN A 92 1.26 -3.55 -13.89
CA GLN A 92 2.28 -3.69 -12.84
C GLN A 92 3.58 -2.95 -13.17
N LYS A 93 4.08 -3.07 -14.41
CA LYS A 93 5.29 -2.36 -14.84
C LYS A 93 5.13 -0.85 -14.72
N THR A 94 3.98 -0.31 -15.12
CA THR A 94 3.68 1.12 -14.97
C THR A 94 3.67 1.51 -13.48
N CYS A 95 3.05 0.71 -12.63
CA CYS A 95 3.01 0.90 -11.18
C CYS A 95 4.43 1.00 -10.58
N TYR A 96 5.27 0.00 -10.84
CA TYR A 96 6.61 -0.05 -10.27
C TYR A 96 7.52 1.07 -10.82
N ASN A 97 7.45 1.36 -12.12
CA ASN A 97 8.23 2.45 -12.69
C ASN A 97 7.88 3.79 -12.02
N LYS A 98 6.58 4.05 -11.82
CA LYS A 98 6.15 5.27 -11.14
C LYS A 98 6.60 5.34 -9.68
N ALA A 99 6.55 4.22 -8.96
CA ALA A 99 7.06 4.18 -7.59
C ALA A 99 8.56 4.47 -7.51
N LEU A 100 9.36 3.93 -8.45
CA LEU A 100 10.79 4.21 -8.54
C LEU A 100 11.08 5.68 -8.90
N GLU A 101 10.31 6.28 -9.81
CA GLU A 101 10.41 7.71 -10.13
C GLU A 101 10.14 8.60 -8.91
N LEU A 102 9.24 8.18 -8.01
CA LEU A 102 8.95 8.88 -6.77
C LEU A 102 9.99 8.62 -5.67
N GLY A 103 11.01 7.81 -5.93
CA GLY A 103 12.08 7.51 -4.98
C GLY A 103 11.65 6.56 -3.86
N ALA A 104 10.75 5.61 -4.15
CA ALA A 104 10.34 4.60 -3.17
C ALA A 104 11.51 3.72 -2.72
N ASP A 105 11.67 3.54 -1.41
CA ASP A 105 12.56 2.52 -0.83
C ASP A 105 11.85 1.17 -0.71
N ILE A 106 10.54 1.22 -0.44
CA ILE A 106 9.68 0.04 -0.30
C ILE A 106 8.45 0.24 -1.17
N VAL A 107 8.17 -0.71 -2.04
CA VAL A 107 6.96 -0.71 -2.88
C VAL A 107 6.07 -1.86 -2.47
N ILE A 108 4.80 -1.56 -2.21
CA ILE A 108 3.81 -2.56 -1.82
C ILE A 108 2.70 -2.56 -2.87
N MET A 109 2.48 -3.70 -3.49
CA MET A 109 1.35 -3.88 -4.39
C MET A 109 0.14 -4.38 -3.61
N VAL A 110 -0.95 -3.65 -3.74
CA VAL A 110 -2.27 -4.03 -3.21
C VAL A 110 -3.28 -3.99 -4.36
N HIS A 111 -4.02 -5.07 -4.54
CA HIS A 111 -5.09 -5.09 -5.54
C HIS A 111 -6.34 -4.38 -5.00
N PRO A 112 -6.91 -3.42 -5.75
CA PRO A 112 -8.09 -2.69 -5.29
C PRO A 112 -9.41 -3.47 -5.46
N ASP A 113 -9.35 -4.77 -5.66
CA ASP A 113 -10.49 -5.70 -5.74
C ASP A 113 -10.98 -6.20 -4.36
N TYR A 114 -10.36 -5.71 -3.28
CA TYR A 114 -10.65 -6.04 -1.89
C TYR A 114 -10.46 -7.52 -1.52
N GLN A 115 -9.76 -8.31 -2.33
CA GLN A 115 -9.46 -9.71 -2.03
C GLN A 115 -8.28 -9.88 -1.07
N TYR A 116 -7.42 -8.86 -0.98
CA TYR A 116 -6.25 -8.82 -0.09
C TYR A 116 -6.41 -7.72 0.94
N THR A 117 -6.12 -8.02 2.19
CA THR A 117 -6.24 -7.02 3.26
C THR A 117 -5.06 -6.07 3.31
N PRO A 118 -5.29 -4.75 3.25
CA PRO A 118 -4.24 -3.75 3.49
C PRO A 118 -3.67 -3.77 4.93
N LEU A 119 -4.36 -4.39 5.88
CA LEU A 119 -3.93 -4.49 7.28
C LEU A 119 -2.58 -5.21 7.47
N LEU A 120 -2.10 -5.94 6.46
CA LEU A 120 -0.77 -6.56 6.47
C LEU A 120 0.36 -5.60 6.14
N ILE A 121 0.06 -4.41 5.60
CA ILE A 121 1.04 -3.44 5.12
C ILE A 121 2.09 -3.10 6.19
N PRO A 122 1.74 -2.72 7.44
CA PRO A 122 2.72 -2.38 8.46
C PRO A 122 3.69 -3.53 8.74
N SER A 123 3.17 -4.74 8.93
CA SER A 123 3.99 -5.92 9.24
C SER A 123 4.94 -6.29 8.10
N MET A 124 4.46 -6.26 6.86
CA MET A 124 5.27 -6.58 5.67
C MET A 124 6.35 -5.52 5.44
N SER A 125 6.00 -4.23 5.58
CA SER A 125 6.94 -3.12 5.47
C SER A 125 8.04 -3.21 6.52
N TYR A 126 7.68 -3.57 7.76
CA TYR A 126 8.64 -3.70 8.86
C TYR A 126 9.69 -4.78 8.58
N LEU A 127 9.30 -5.91 8.01
CA LEU A 127 10.23 -7.00 7.64
C LEU A 127 11.26 -6.55 6.61
N ILE A 128 10.84 -5.76 5.62
CA ILE A 128 11.71 -5.22 4.57
C ILE A 128 12.58 -4.09 5.13
N ALA A 129 11.99 -3.13 5.85
CA ALA A 129 12.69 -1.97 6.39
C ALA A 129 13.82 -2.35 7.36
N ASN A 130 13.68 -3.48 8.06
CA ASN A 130 14.71 -4.03 8.95
C ASN A 130 15.76 -4.89 8.24
N GLY A 131 15.66 -5.04 6.92
CA GLY A 131 16.62 -5.85 6.14
C GLY A 131 16.51 -7.35 6.37
N LEU A 132 15.38 -7.81 6.96
CA LEU A 132 15.17 -9.24 7.21
C LEU A 132 14.84 -9.99 5.90
N TYR A 133 14.12 -9.32 5.00
CA TYR A 133 13.75 -9.87 3.70
C TYR A 133 13.81 -8.77 2.63
N HIS A 134 14.18 -9.15 1.41
CA HIS A 134 14.12 -8.27 0.24
C HIS A 134 12.73 -8.29 -0.41
N VAL A 135 12.00 -9.39 -0.26
CA VAL A 135 10.64 -9.58 -0.79
C VAL A 135 9.79 -10.30 0.25
N VAL A 136 8.57 -9.81 0.45
CA VAL A 136 7.58 -10.43 1.34
C VAL A 136 6.29 -10.61 0.54
N LEU A 137 5.75 -11.83 0.54
CA LEU A 137 4.51 -12.18 -0.14
C LEU A 137 3.42 -12.49 0.88
N GLY A 138 2.32 -11.75 0.84
CA GLY A 138 1.11 -12.06 1.59
C GLY A 138 0.29 -13.16 0.89
N SER A 139 -0.08 -14.21 1.61
CA SER A 139 -0.97 -15.25 1.09
C SER A 139 -2.37 -15.12 1.67
N ARG A 140 -3.37 -14.88 0.82
CA ARG A 140 -4.76 -14.89 1.26
C ARG A 140 -5.27 -16.30 1.61
N ILE A 141 -4.67 -17.34 1.05
CA ILE A 141 -5.11 -18.73 1.23
C ILE A 141 -4.65 -19.31 2.57
N LEU A 142 -3.45 -18.92 3.04
CA LEU A 142 -2.91 -19.38 4.32
C LEU A 142 -3.50 -18.66 5.52
N GLY A 143 -4.20 -17.52 5.30
CA GLY A 143 -4.86 -16.76 6.34
C GLY A 143 -6.30 -17.21 6.60
N LYS A 144 -6.85 -16.85 7.77
CA LYS A 144 -8.25 -17.18 8.14
C LYS A 144 -9.31 -16.38 7.35
N GLY A 145 -8.92 -15.37 6.59
CA GLY A 145 -9.81 -14.48 5.82
C GLY A 145 -9.77 -14.73 4.31
N ALA A 146 -9.55 -15.96 3.87
CA ALA A 146 -9.31 -16.32 2.46
C ALA A 146 -10.45 -15.94 1.48
N LEU A 147 -11.67 -15.76 1.96
CA LEU A 147 -12.86 -15.48 1.14
C LEU A 147 -13.30 -14.00 1.21
N ARG A 148 -12.42 -13.09 1.53
CA ARG A 148 -12.71 -11.68 1.59
C ARG A 148 -13.00 -11.15 0.18
N GLY A 149 -14.17 -10.57 -0.05
CA GLY A 149 -14.54 -9.95 -1.32
C GLY A 149 -14.77 -10.93 -2.49
N GLY A 150 -14.98 -12.20 -2.22
CA GLY A 150 -15.32 -13.20 -3.24
C GLY A 150 -16.79 -13.26 -3.55
#